data_dd4ca7b271ad09092d45fae8f3037eda
#
_entry.id   dd4ca7b271ad09092d45fae8f3037eda
#
_cell.length_a   1.000
_cell.length_b   1.000
_cell.length_c   1.000
_cell.angle_alpha   90.00
_cell.angle_beta   90.00
_cell.angle_gamma   90.00
#
_symmetry.space_group_name_H-M   'P 1'
#
loop_
_entity.id
_entity.type
_entity.pdbx_description
1 polymer ?
#
loop_
_entity_poly.entity_id
_entity_poly.type
_entity_poly.pdbx_seq_one_letter_code
_entity_poly.pdbx_strand_id
1 'polypeptide(L)'
;AMTGVLDITANGDKCVGIGGGGCKDGIVIAGGDIAVNCSGDWCVGIGSIDGDADVTISNCGCRLKLAAGVSVGIGTMSGSADISISDYNMSCVLSGNNLTAVGVTSNGTGKICILDGRLNISMKGRTLNCVGTRDGELDCELKNTVFTLYCEGGSVSGVGDKTGKGDVTAQTCQFDVMFLTGDGWWLGSPNGTLSVVDCKKDIKINE
;
A
#
# COMPACT_ATOMS: atom_id res chain seq x y z
N ALA A 1 -9.12 21.85 -14.74
CA ALA A 1 -8.99 20.44 -14.35
C ALA A 1 -8.57 19.66 -15.59
N MET A 2 -7.46 18.97 -15.57
CA MET A 2 -7.09 18.06 -16.66
C MET A 2 -8.02 16.85 -16.58
N THR A 3 -8.82 16.63 -17.61
CA THR A 3 -9.68 15.45 -17.78
C THR A 3 -8.96 14.44 -18.66
N GLY A 4 -7.89 13.89 -18.21
CA GLY A 4 -7.11 12.88 -18.94
C GLY A 4 -6.63 11.78 -18.01
N VAL A 5 -6.40 10.58 -18.57
CA VAL A 5 -5.73 9.48 -17.88
C VAL A 5 -4.26 9.52 -18.25
N LEU A 6 -3.38 9.56 -17.26
CA LEU A 6 -1.96 9.30 -17.44
C LEU A 6 -1.75 7.78 -17.39
N ASP A 7 -1.47 7.16 -18.52
CA ASP A 7 -1.23 5.72 -18.62
C ASP A 7 0.27 5.43 -18.78
N ILE A 8 0.83 4.67 -17.85
CA ILE A 8 2.25 4.34 -17.75
C ILE A 8 2.42 2.84 -17.79
N THR A 9 3.28 2.36 -18.69
CA THR A 9 3.69 0.96 -18.73
C THR A 9 5.22 0.86 -18.63
N ALA A 10 5.71 0.11 -17.64
CA ALA A 10 7.12 -0.13 -17.41
C ALA A 10 7.40 -1.63 -17.31
N ASN A 11 8.39 -2.12 -18.06
CA ASN A 11 8.79 -3.52 -18.08
C ASN A 11 10.31 -3.64 -18.00
N GLY A 12 10.81 -4.54 -17.18
CA GLY A 12 12.25 -4.80 -17.01
C GLY A 12 12.54 -5.41 -15.65
N ASP A 13 13.77 -5.82 -15.39
CA ASP A 13 14.16 -6.46 -14.13
C ASP A 13 13.85 -5.57 -12.91
N LYS A 14 14.11 -4.26 -13.04
CA LYS A 14 13.76 -3.24 -12.05
C LYS A 14 12.96 -2.13 -12.71
N CYS A 15 11.70 -1.95 -12.28
CA CYS A 15 10.78 -0.99 -12.87
C CYS A 15 10.22 -0.03 -11.81
N VAL A 16 10.12 1.25 -12.15
CA VAL A 16 9.37 2.25 -11.40
C VAL A 16 8.43 2.96 -12.37
N GLY A 17 7.14 2.97 -12.05
CA GLY A 17 6.15 3.68 -12.88
C GLY A 17 6.29 5.19 -12.73
N ILE A 18 6.16 5.73 -11.52
CA ILE A 18 6.36 7.14 -11.19
C ILE A 18 7.34 7.21 -10.03
N GLY A 19 8.50 7.85 -10.24
CA GLY A 19 9.55 7.98 -9.24
C GLY A 19 10.91 7.55 -9.75
N GLY A 20 11.74 6.93 -8.89
CA GLY A 20 13.11 6.58 -9.25
C GLY A 20 13.87 5.75 -8.22
N GLY A 21 15.19 5.84 -8.23
CA GLY A 21 16.07 5.14 -7.29
C GLY A 21 16.10 5.72 -5.87
N GLY A 22 15.53 6.93 -5.68
CA GLY A 22 15.29 7.60 -4.41
C GLY A 22 14.55 8.90 -4.69
N CYS A 23 13.47 9.17 -3.97
CA CYS A 23 12.58 10.30 -4.22
C CYS A 23 12.54 11.24 -3.01
N LYS A 24 13.70 11.81 -2.66
CA LYS A 24 13.82 12.74 -1.52
C LYS A 24 13.11 14.08 -1.72
N ASP A 25 12.93 14.50 -2.98
CA ASP A 25 12.27 15.77 -3.31
C ASP A 25 10.74 15.66 -3.40
N GLY A 26 10.22 14.47 -3.10
CA GLY A 26 8.78 14.18 -3.07
C GLY A 26 8.17 13.92 -4.46
N ILE A 27 7.10 13.12 -4.46
CA ILE A 27 6.21 12.88 -5.60
C ILE A 27 4.86 13.47 -5.23
N VAL A 28 4.39 14.47 -5.98
CA VAL A 28 3.09 15.09 -5.75
C VAL A 28 2.18 14.83 -6.93
N ILE A 29 1.05 14.19 -6.69
CA ILE A 29 0.01 13.91 -7.67
C ILE A 29 -1.28 14.56 -7.19
N ALA A 30 -1.75 15.57 -7.91
CA ALA A 30 -2.93 16.33 -7.55
C ALA A 30 -3.92 16.39 -8.73
N GLY A 31 -5.02 15.68 -8.61
CA GLY A 31 -6.09 15.61 -9.62
C GLY A 31 -5.80 14.67 -10.78
N GLY A 32 -6.85 14.35 -11.54
CA GLY A 32 -6.80 13.47 -12.71
C GLY A 32 -6.86 11.98 -12.35
N ASP A 33 -6.71 11.17 -13.40
CA ASP A 33 -6.64 9.71 -13.27
C ASP A 33 -5.27 9.20 -13.70
N ILE A 34 -4.74 8.22 -12.97
CA ILE A 34 -3.47 7.57 -13.26
C ILE A 34 -3.69 6.05 -13.38
N ALA A 35 -3.09 5.46 -14.39
CA ALA A 35 -2.95 4.03 -14.52
C ALA A 35 -1.46 3.66 -14.66
N VAL A 36 -0.97 2.79 -13.79
CA VAL A 36 0.41 2.30 -13.83
C VAL A 36 0.40 0.78 -13.95
N ASN A 37 1.06 0.28 -14.98
CA ASN A 37 1.25 -1.14 -15.22
C ASN A 37 2.76 -1.44 -15.21
N CYS A 38 3.22 -2.26 -14.26
CA CYS A 38 4.63 -2.65 -14.19
C CYS A 38 4.77 -4.16 -14.15
N SER A 39 5.80 -4.68 -14.86
CA SER A 39 6.16 -6.10 -14.80
C SER A 39 7.67 -6.31 -14.81
N GLY A 40 8.13 -7.29 -14.03
CA GLY A 40 9.56 -7.62 -13.90
C GLY A 40 9.88 -8.40 -12.64
N ASP A 41 11.12 -8.37 -12.21
CA ASP A 41 11.50 -9.01 -10.94
C ASP A 41 11.20 -8.10 -9.74
N TRP A 42 11.41 -6.79 -9.90
CA TRP A 42 11.24 -5.77 -8.87
C TRP A 42 10.44 -4.59 -9.45
N CYS A 43 9.25 -4.33 -8.91
CA CYS A 43 8.37 -3.28 -9.42
C CYS A 43 7.87 -2.35 -8.33
N VAL A 44 7.97 -1.04 -8.59
CA VAL A 44 7.32 0.00 -7.79
C VAL A 44 6.34 0.76 -8.68
N GLY A 45 5.10 0.89 -8.27
CA GLY A 45 4.11 1.68 -9.01
C GLY A 45 4.41 3.16 -8.89
N ILE A 46 4.39 3.70 -7.67
CA ILE A 46 4.67 5.11 -7.35
C ILE A 46 5.63 5.14 -6.16
N GLY A 47 6.82 5.68 -6.34
CA GLY A 47 7.81 5.78 -5.27
C GLY A 47 9.22 5.40 -5.66
N SER A 48 9.91 4.57 -4.84
CA SER A 48 11.34 4.28 -4.96
C SER A 48 11.65 2.78 -4.85
N ILE A 49 12.67 2.31 -5.57
CA ILE A 49 13.22 0.96 -5.36
C ILE A 49 14.22 0.98 -4.20
N ASP A 50 15.16 1.91 -4.23
CA ASP A 50 16.22 2.02 -3.24
C ASP A 50 16.21 3.44 -2.63
N GLY A 51 16.06 3.52 -1.31
CA GLY A 51 16.02 4.79 -0.58
C GLY A 51 14.61 5.27 -0.25
N ASP A 52 14.52 6.49 0.24
CA ASP A 52 13.29 7.06 0.78
C ASP A 52 12.28 7.40 -0.32
N ALA A 53 11.00 7.34 0.02
CA ALA A 53 9.89 7.76 -0.82
C ALA A 53 8.99 8.72 -0.04
N ASP A 54 8.87 9.95 -0.52
CA ASP A 54 7.88 10.94 -0.07
C ASP A 54 6.81 11.06 -1.16
N VAL A 55 5.57 10.67 -0.86
CA VAL A 55 4.49 10.58 -1.84
C VAL A 55 3.22 11.23 -1.33
N THR A 56 2.76 12.25 -2.04
CA THR A 56 1.47 12.89 -1.78
C THR A 56 0.54 12.68 -2.97
N ILE A 57 -0.64 12.11 -2.73
CA ILE A 57 -1.69 11.89 -3.73
C ILE A 57 -2.98 12.53 -3.25
N SER A 58 -3.59 13.38 -4.07
CA SER A 58 -4.85 14.02 -3.71
C SER A 58 -5.77 14.23 -4.92
N ASN A 59 -7.10 14.15 -4.69
CA ASN A 59 -8.12 14.34 -5.73
C ASN A 59 -7.88 13.49 -6.99
N CYS A 60 -7.49 12.23 -6.83
CA CYS A 60 -6.98 11.39 -7.91
C CYS A 60 -7.66 10.02 -7.94
N GLY A 61 -8.00 9.57 -9.16
CA GLY A 61 -8.23 8.15 -9.44
C GLY A 61 -6.90 7.45 -9.73
N CYS A 62 -6.57 6.38 -9.03
CA CYS A 62 -5.31 5.68 -9.23
C CYS A 62 -5.53 4.17 -9.42
N ARG A 63 -5.01 3.62 -10.51
CA ARG A 63 -5.03 2.18 -10.79
C ARG A 63 -3.61 1.67 -10.95
N LEU A 64 -3.21 0.80 -10.04
CA LEU A 64 -1.90 0.17 -10.06
C LEU A 64 -2.06 -1.32 -10.36
N LYS A 65 -1.35 -1.82 -11.37
CA LYS A 65 -1.27 -3.24 -11.71
C LYS A 65 0.18 -3.65 -11.82
N LEU A 66 0.64 -4.48 -10.87
CA LEU A 66 2.04 -4.90 -10.82
C LEU A 66 2.12 -6.43 -10.79
N ALA A 67 3.02 -6.96 -11.62
CA ALA A 67 3.30 -8.40 -11.71
C ALA A 67 4.81 -8.63 -11.61
N ALA A 68 5.29 -8.92 -10.38
CA ALA A 68 6.73 -9.05 -10.15
C ALA A 68 7.04 -9.94 -8.95
N GLY A 69 8.26 -10.45 -8.88
CA GLY A 69 8.75 -11.19 -7.72
C GLY A 69 8.61 -10.40 -6.42
N VAL A 70 8.98 -9.11 -6.45
CA VAL A 70 8.79 -8.14 -5.36
C VAL A 70 8.09 -6.91 -5.91
N SER A 71 7.00 -6.48 -5.26
CA SER A 71 6.24 -5.29 -5.70
C SER A 71 5.85 -4.39 -4.56
N VAL A 72 5.92 -3.08 -4.83
CA VAL A 72 5.34 -2.02 -4.01
C VAL A 72 4.38 -1.19 -4.86
N GLY A 73 3.13 -1.09 -4.47
CA GLY A 73 2.18 -0.22 -5.16
C GLY A 73 2.55 1.25 -5.00
N ILE A 74 2.56 1.74 -3.76
CA ILE A 74 2.97 3.11 -3.39
C ILE A 74 3.94 3.03 -2.22
N GLY A 75 5.11 3.63 -2.36
CA GLY A 75 6.13 3.68 -1.31
C GLY A 75 7.51 3.23 -1.77
N THR A 76 8.20 2.44 -0.94
CA THR A 76 9.57 2.00 -1.25
C THR A 76 9.81 0.53 -0.92
N MET A 77 10.78 -0.07 -1.62
CA MET A 77 11.23 -1.42 -1.27
C MET A 77 12.21 -1.43 -0.09
N SER A 78 12.99 -0.35 0.06
CA SER A 78 13.93 -0.19 1.18
C SER A 78 14.05 1.29 1.54
N GLY A 79 14.23 1.60 2.83
CA GLY A 79 14.31 2.99 3.31
C GLY A 79 13.05 3.42 4.05
N SER A 80 12.78 4.71 4.07
CA SER A 80 11.62 5.30 4.73
C SER A 80 10.55 5.70 3.72
N ALA A 81 9.28 5.54 4.07
CA ALA A 81 8.17 6.03 3.27
C ALA A 81 7.33 7.03 4.07
N ASP A 82 7.19 8.26 3.56
CA ASP A 82 6.21 9.25 4.02
C ASP A 82 5.12 9.34 2.94
N ILE A 83 3.93 8.83 3.26
CA ILE A 83 2.85 8.68 2.29
C ILE A 83 1.60 9.37 2.78
N SER A 84 1.09 10.32 2.01
CA SER A 84 -0.16 11.02 2.26
C SER A 84 -1.12 10.85 1.09
N ILE A 85 -2.29 10.27 1.33
CA ILE A 85 -3.31 10.01 0.30
C ILE A 85 -4.64 10.58 0.79
N SER A 86 -5.26 11.49 0.01
CA SER A 86 -6.54 12.09 0.37
C SER A 86 -7.46 12.28 -0.85
N ASP A 87 -8.78 12.28 -0.62
CA ASP A 87 -9.80 12.49 -1.65
C ASP A 87 -9.57 11.62 -2.89
N TYR A 88 -9.51 10.30 -2.73
CA TYR A 88 -9.04 9.39 -3.74
C TYR A 88 -10.00 8.23 -4.01
N ASN A 89 -9.83 7.61 -5.19
CA ASN A 89 -10.38 6.29 -5.49
C ASN A 89 -9.28 5.42 -6.10
N MET A 90 -8.76 4.50 -5.30
CA MET A 90 -7.57 3.73 -5.67
C MET A 90 -7.85 2.24 -5.78
N SER A 91 -7.22 1.62 -6.78
CA SER A 91 -7.18 0.17 -6.95
C SER A 91 -5.75 -0.30 -7.15
N CYS A 92 -5.32 -1.25 -6.30
CA CYS A 92 -4.02 -1.90 -6.37
C CYS A 92 -4.23 -3.40 -6.65
N VAL A 93 -3.74 -3.88 -7.78
CA VAL A 93 -3.74 -5.30 -8.14
C VAL A 93 -2.30 -5.77 -8.26
N LEU A 94 -1.87 -6.63 -7.36
CA LEU A 94 -0.48 -7.07 -7.25
C LEU A 94 -0.39 -8.60 -7.31
N SER A 95 0.58 -9.12 -8.06
CA SER A 95 0.87 -10.55 -8.13
C SER A 95 2.36 -10.84 -8.09
N GLY A 96 2.77 -11.87 -7.33
CA GLY A 96 4.19 -12.24 -7.17
C GLY A 96 4.49 -12.91 -5.85
N ASN A 97 5.68 -12.70 -5.29
CA ASN A 97 6.09 -13.36 -4.05
C ASN A 97 5.95 -12.45 -2.81
N ASN A 98 6.60 -11.28 -2.84
CA ASN A 98 6.59 -10.34 -1.72
C ASN A 98 5.94 -9.03 -2.18
N LEU A 99 4.76 -8.74 -1.66
CA LEU A 99 3.93 -7.65 -2.16
C LEU A 99 3.55 -6.71 -1.04
N THR A 100 3.73 -5.41 -1.28
CA THR A 100 3.23 -4.34 -0.41
C THR A 100 2.37 -3.39 -1.26
N ALA A 101 1.11 -3.19 -0.90
CA ALA A 101 0.29 -2.28 -1.69
C ALA A 101 0.59 -0.81 -1.36
N VAL A 102 0.68 -0.43 -0.08
CA VAL A 102 1.07 0.93 0.36
C VAL A 102 2.05 0.81 1.52
N GLY A 103 3.26 1.34 1.37
CA GLY A 103 4.26 1.35 2.43
C GLY A 103 5.64 0.85 2.06
N VAL A 104 6.27 0.03 2.93
CA VAL A 104 7.65 -0.45 2.79
C VAL A 104 7.72 -1.97 2.81
N THR A 105 8.43 -2.57 1.85
CA THR A 105 8.51 -4.05 1.72
C THR A 105 9.52 -4.69 2.66
N SER A 106 10.57 -3.99 3.06
CA SER A 106 11.61 -4.50 3.96
C SER A 106 11.79 -3.60 5.20
N ASN A 107 12.71 -3.96 6.08
CA ASN A 107 13.01 -3.23 7.31
C ASN A 107 13.17 -1.73 7.05
N GLY A 108 12.16 -0.95 7.36
CA GLY A 108 12.13 0.49 7.11
C GLY A 108 11.11 1.17 8.01
N THR A 109 11.05 2.50 7.90
CA THR A 109 10.05 3.27 8.62
C THR A 109 8.95 3.71 7.67
N GLY A 110 7.69 3.63 8.11
CA GLY A 110 6.54 4.11 7.36
C GLY A 110 5.76 5.14 8.16
N LYS A 111 5.55 6.31 7.56
CA LYS A 111 4.51 7.23 7.99
C LYS A 111 3.45 7.27 6.92
N ILE A 112 2.25 6.79 7.24
CA ILE A 112 1.19 6.61 6.25
C ILE A 112 -0.08 7.30 6.75
N CYS A 113 -0.58 8.24 5.97
CA CYS A 113 -1.81 8.96 6.23
C CYS A 113 -2.77 8.76 5.05
N ILE A 114 -3.91 8.10 5.30
CA ILE A 114 -4.91 7.78 4.27
C ILE A 114 -6.27 8.32 4.69
N LEU A 115 -6.77 9.32 3.96
CA LEU A 115 -7.94 10.10 4.33
C LEU A 115 -8.97 10.16 3.18
N ASP A 116 -10.24 10.13 3.53
CA ASP A 116 -11.35 10.56 2.69
C ASP A 116 -11.42 9.86 1.32
N GLY A 117 -11.51 8.52 1.29
CA GLY A 117 -11.53 7.83 0.00
C GLY A 117 -11.85 6.35 0.03
N ARG A 118 -11.50 5.69 -1.07
CA ARG A 118 -11.66 4.24 -1.25
C ARG A 118 -10.36 3.60 -1.69
N LEU A 119 -9.93 2.56 -0.99
CA LEU A 119 -8.76 1.76 -1.31
C LEU A 119 -9.16 0.30 -1.52
N ASN A 120 -9.09 -0.14 -2.76
CA ASN A 120 -9.32 -1.53 -3.13
C ASN A 120 -7.99 -2.20 -3.39
N ILE A 121 -7.66 -3.23 -2.62
CA ILE A 121 -6.42 -4.00 -2.75
C ILE A 121 -6.76 -5.44 -3.08
N SER A 122 -6.19 -5.95 -4.16
CA SER A 122 -6.24 -7.36 -4.53
C SER A 122 -4.83 -7.88 -4.72
N MET A 123 -4.42 -8.85 -3.92
CA MET A 123 -3.06 -9.40 -3.96
C MET A 123 -3.07 -10.93 -4.00
N LYS A 124 -2.14 -11.48 -4.78
CA LYS A 124 -1.89 -12.91 -4.83
C LYS A 124 -0.39 -13.21 -4.81
N GLY A 125 0.07 -13.89 -3.73
CA GLY A 125 1.49 -14.17 -3.57
C GLY A 125 1.84 -14.93 -2.29
N ARG A 126 3.10 -14.89 -1.91
CA ARG A 126 3.58 -15.61 -0.74
C ARG A 126 3.48 -14.79 0.55
N THR A 127 3.98 -13.56 0.52
CA THR A 127 3.96 -12.62 1.66
C THR A 127 3.33 -11.32 1.21
N LEU A 128 2.23 -10.96 1.83
CA LEU A 128 1.39 -9.84 1.41
C LEU A 128 1.23 -8.84 2.55
N ASN A 129 1.49 -7.56 2.25
CA ASN A 129 1.26 -6.45 3.15
C ASN A 129 0.37 -5.41 2.46
N CYS A 130 -0.86 -5.21 2.94
CA CYS A 130 -1.77 -4.28 2.29
C CYS A 130 -1.38 -2.82 2.55
N VAL A 131 -1.29 -2.41 3.82
CA VAL A 131 -0.88 -1.05 4.20
C VAL A 131 0.06 -1.15 5.39
N GLY A 132 1.30 -0.73 5.23
CA GLY A 132 2.25 -0.73 6.34
C GLY A 132 3.68 -1.03 5.97
N THR A 133 4.42 -1.53 6.95
CA THR A 133 5.80 -1.97 6.79
C THR A 133 5.90 -3.48 7.04
N ARG A 134 6.98 -4.07 6.57
CA ARG A 134 7.35 -5.42 6.92
C ARG A 134 8.60 -5.39 7.79
N ASP A 135 8.50 -5.92 9.01
CA ASP A 135 9.58 -6.01 9.99
C ASP A 135 10.21 -4.63 10.35
N GLY A 136 9.40 -3.56 10.33
CA GLY A 136 9.88 -2.20 10.52
C GLY A 136 9.11 -1.40 11.59
N GLU A 137 9.16 -0.08 11.48
CA GLU A 137 8.38 0.83 12.31
C GLU A 137 7.31 1.53 11.46
N LEU A 138 6.09 1.63 11.98
CA LEU A 138 4.96 2.23 11.28
C LEU A 138 4.25 3.25 12.17
N ASP A 139 3.95 4.43 11.59
CA ASP A 139 2.95 5.36 12.10
C ASP A 139 1.86 5.51 11.03
N CYS A 140 0.64 5.04 11.33
CA CYS A 140 -0.44 4.94 10.36
C CYS A 140 -1.71 5.61 10.85
N GLU A 141 -2.18 6.60 10.12
CA GLU A 141 -3.45 7.28 10.34
C GLU A 141 -4.42 6.99 9.19
N LEU A 142 -5.59 6.44 9.52
CA LEU A 142 -6.66 6.13 8.60
C LEU A 142 -7.93 6.87 9.03
N LYS A 143 -8.56 7.62 8.12
CA LYS A 143 -9.78 8.34 8.46
C LYS A 143 -10.75 8.41 7.29
N ASN A 144 -12.06 8.24 7.57
CA ASN A 144 -13.14 8.34 6.60
C ASN A 144 -12.90 7.51 5.32
N THR A 145 -12.29 6.33 5.45
CA THR A 145 -11.84 5.51 4.32
C THR A 145 -12.56 4.17 4.28
N VAL A 146 -12.90 3.74 3.07
CA VAL A 146 -13.41 2.40 2.79
C VAL A 146 -12.27 1.55 2.24
N PHE A 147 -11.92 0.51 2.98
CA PHE A 147 -10.93 -0.49 2.60
C PHE A 147 -11.64 -1.76 2.12
N THR A 148 -11.31 -2.21 0.91
CA THR A 148 -11.69 -3.53 0.42
C THR A 148 -10.40 -4.32 0.17
N LEU A 149 -10.12 -5.31 0.99
CA LEU A 149 -8.88 -6.09 0.97
C LEU A 149 -9.20 -7.54 0.59
N TYR A 150 -8.71 -7.97 -0.56
CA TYR A 150 -8.75 -9.36 -1.00
C TYR A 150 -7.34 -9.87 -1.19
N CYS A 151 -6.92 -10.85 -0.38
CA CYS A 151 -5.57 -11.38 -0.42
C CYS A 151 -5.56 -12.90 -0.39
N GLU A 152 -4.83 -13.50 -1.32
CA GLU A 152 -4.60 -14.94 -1.42
C GLU A 152 -3.10 -15.22 -1.29
N GLY A 153 -2.67 -15.82 -0.16
CA GLY A 153 -1.25 -16.04 0.05
C GLY A 153 -0.87 -16.84 1.28
N GLY A 154 0.43 -17.06 1.46
CA GLY A 154 0.96 -17.80 2.61
C GLY A 154 0.87 -17.01 3.92
N SER A 155 1.27 -15.75 3.92
CA SER A 155 1.20 -14.84 5.07
C SER A 155 0.67 -13.49 4.63
N VAL A 156 -0.35 -12.98 5.32
CA VAL A 156 -1.05 -11.75 4.96
C VAL A 156 -1.11 -10.79 6.15
N SER A 157 -0.66 -9.55 5.94
CA SER A 157 -0.87 -8.41 6.82
C SER A 157 -1.83 -7.42 6.14
N GLY A 158 -2.90 -7.03 6.80
CA GLY A 158 -3.85 -6.04 6.31
C GLY A 158 -3.32 -4.62 6.50
N VAL A 159 -3.59 -3.99 7.63
CA VAL A 159 -3.06 -2.68 7.98
C VAL A 159 -2.18 -2.81 9.22
N GLY A 160 -0.95 -2.38 9.12
CA GLY A 160 0.01 -2.45 10.21
C GLY A 160 1.27 -3.22 9.84
N ASP A 161 1.90 -3.78 10.86
CA ASP A 161 3.06 -4.66 10.71
C ASP A 161 2.84 -5.92 11.56
N LYS A 162 2.95 -7.08 10.96
CA LYS A 162 2.73 -8.35 11.65
C LYS A 162 3.84 -8.70 12.66
N THR A 163 5.05 -8.24 12.41
CA THR A 163 6.26 -8.62 13.18
C THR A 163 6.96 -7.43 13.80
N GLY A 164 6.82 -6.24 13.22
CA GLY A 164 7.46 -5.00 13.67
C GLY A 164 6.70 -4.27 14.77
N LYS A 165 7.03 -3.00 14.91
CA LYS A 165 6.40 -2.05 15.82
C LYS A 165 5.61 -1.03 15.01
N GLY A 166 4.35 -0.78 15.37
CA GLY A 166 3.57 0.20 14.64
C GLY A 166 2.38 0.72 15.39
N ASP A 167 2.22 2.02 15.36
CA ASP A 167 1.05 2.71 15.87
C ASP A 167 0.04 2.89 14.73
N VAL A 168 -1.18 2.39 14.94
CA VAL A 168 -2.26 2.47 13.96
C VAL A 168 -3.46 3.16 14.58
N THR A 169 -3.89 4.24 13.97
CA THR A 169 -5.14 4.93 14.32
C THR A 169 -6.12 4.83 13.15
N ALA A 170 -7.31 4.31 13.41
CA ALA A 170 -8.39 4.23 12.43
C ALA A 170 -9.64 4.90 12.98
N GLN A 171 -10.15 5.92 12.26
CA GLN A 171 -11.34 6.67 12.65
C GLN A 171 -12.36 6.71 11.51
N THR A 172 -13.61 6.33 11.81
CA THR A 172 -14.74 6.39 10.85
C THR A 172 -14.44 5.62 9.55
N CYS A 173 -13.74 4.48 9.66
CA CYS A 173 -13.37 3.64 8.53
C CYS A 173 -14.34 2.46 8.36
N GLN A 174 -14.40 1.92 7.15
CA GLN A 174 -15.04 0.65 6.86
C GLN A 174 -13.98 -0.32 6.32
N PHE A 175 -13.94 -1.53 6.88
CA PHE A 175 -13.03 -2.60 6.47
C PHE A 175 -13.83 -3.80 5.99
N ASP A 176 -13.75 -4.08 4.69
CA ASP A 176 -14.24 -5.29 4.06
C ASP A 176 -13.03 -6.15 3.71
N VAL A 177 -12.76 -7.19 4.51
CA VAL A 177 -11.52 -7.96 4.44
C VAL A 177 -11.81 -9.42 4.14
N MET A 178 -11.18 -9.96 3.12
CA MET A 178 -11.15 -11.37 2.79
C MET A 178 -9.72 -11.85 2.57
N PHE A 179 -9.22 -12.66 3.48
CA PHE A 179 -7.90 -13.30 3.38
C PHE A 179 -8.05 -14.80 3.22
N LEU A 180 -7.47 -15.34 2.16
CA LEU A 180 -7.32 -16.77 1.91
C LEU A 180 -5.88 -17.15 2.28
N THR A 181 -5.66 -17.48 3.56
CA THR A 181 -4.33 -17.69 4.12
C THR A 181 -4.42 -18.45 5.44
N GLY A 182 -3.44 -19.33 5.70
CA GLY A 182 -3.25 -19.95 7.02
C GLY A 182 -2.62 -19.04 8.08
N ASP A 183 -2.17 -17.82 7.71
CA ASP A 183 -1.45 -16.90 8.56
C ASP A 183 -1.82 -15.44 8.25
N GLY A 184 -2.94 -14.98 8.79
CA GLY A 184 -3.52 -13.66 8.52
C GLY A 184 -3.56 -12.73 9.73
N TRP A 185 -3.11 -11.48 9.54
CA TRP A 185 -3.20 -10.38 10.51
C TRP A 185 -3.88 -9.18 9.86
N TRP A 186 -5.03 -8.75 10.34
CA TRP A 186 -5.81 -7.77 9.58
C TRP A 186 -5.60 -6.30 9.98
N LEU A 187 -5.26 -6.00 11.26
CA LEU A 187 -5.09 -4.62 11.73
C LEU A 187 -4.18 -4.54 12.95
N GLY A 188 -3.30 -3.53 12.97
CA GLY A 188 -2.42 -3.21 14.08
C GLY A 188 -1.05 -3.89 13.99
N SER A 189 -0.29 -3.80 15.05
CA SER A 189 1.04 -4.42 15.19
C SER A 189 1.21 -4.99 16.59
N PRO A 190 1.91 -6.13 16.78
CA PRO A 190 2.05 -6.78 18.09
C PRO A 190 2.73 -5.91 19.14
N ASN A 191 3.66 -5.06 18.73
CA ASN A 191 4.49 -4.22 19.58
C ASN A 191 4.17 -2.72 19.46
N GLY A 192 2.98 -2.37 18.96
CA GLY A 192 2.53 -1.00 18.78
C GLY A 192 1.21 -0.73 19.49
N THR A 193 0.68 0.47 19.25
CA THR A 193 -0.64 0.88 19.73
C THR A 193 -1.68 0.77 18.64
N LEU A 194 -2.90 0.42 19.00
CA LEU A 194 -4.03 0.36 18.10
C LEU A 194 -5.20 1.17 18.68
N SER A 195 -5.62 2.20 17.95
CA SER A 195 -6.80 3.00 18.26
C SER A 195 -7.82 2.88 17.14
N VAL A 196 -9.02 2.38 17.44
CA VAL A 196 -10.10 2.21 16.47
C VAL A 196 -11.36 2.88 17.00
N VAL A 197 -11.85 3.90 16.27
CA VAL A 197 -13.02 4.70 16.67
C VAL A 197 -14.04 4.74 15.53
N ASP A 198 -15.29 4.43 15.83
CA ASP A 198 -16.44 4.49 14.90
C ASP A 198 -16.24 3.74 13.57
N CYS A 199 -15.49 2.63 13.61
CA CYS A 199 -15.22 1.82 12.42
C CYS A 199 -16.20 0.65 12.27
N LYS A 200 -16.54 0.35 11.00
CA LYS A 200 -17.29 -0.86 10.63
C LYS A 200 -16.33 -1.91 10.06
N LYS A 201 -16.63 -3.18 10.30
CA LYS A 201 -15.80 -4.27 9.81
C LYS A 201 -16.63 -5.49 9.37
N ASP A 202 -16.28 -6.06 8.21
CA ASP A 202 -16.63 -7.41 7.77
C ASP A 202 -15.33 -8.14 7.43
N ILE A 203 -14.96 -9.14 8.24
CA ILE A 203 -13.64 -9.77 8.16
C ILE A 203 -13.83 -11.27 8.03
N LYS A 204 -13.27 -11.83 6.96
CA LYS A 204 -13.22 -13.25 6.67
C LYS A 204 -11.77 -13.67 6.44
N ILE A 205 -11.26 -14.52 7.32
CA ILE A 205 -9.95 -15.15 7.19
C ILE A 205 -10.20 -16.65 7.08
N ASN A 206 -9.94 -17.22 5.93
CA ASN A 206 -10.17 -18.64 5.62
C ASN A 206 -8.84 -19.31 5.34
N GLU A 207 -8.66 -20.50 5.90
CA GLU A 207 -7.52 -21.39 5.61
C GLU A 207 -7.68 -22.08 4.26
#